data_d8c8b45a1221a0e75f2d6d3f3a93aefc
#
_entry.id   d8c8b45a1221a0e75f2d6d3f3a93aefc
#
_cell.length_a   1.000
_cell.length_b   1.000
_cell.length_c   1.000
_cell.angle_alpha   90.00
_cell.angle_beta   90.00
_cell.angle_gamma   90.00
#
_symmetry.space_group_name_H-M   'P 1'
#
loop_
_entity.id
_entity.type
_entity.pdbx_description
1 polymer ?
#
loop_
_entity_poly.entity_id
_entity_poly.type
_entity_poly.pdbx_seq_one_letter_code
_entity_poly.pdbx_strand_id
1 'polypeptide(L)'
;LLIEQENCLGGMWTSGLLSPLFDAHNKTGIMKELVDDLTAKNAWGGFWQISYIQEYMKHFLEEKALSAGVTLLYETKYAGVQVKDGTVEGVFVRNVEGETYYKGTIIIDATGDAHLASDAGAQWVMGDENGNCQSMTLMFLVGGIPEKYKDGFVMYQVLEEAYAKGIRHFTLEVR
;
A
#
# COMPACT_ATOMS: atom_id res chain seq x y z
N LEU A 1 6.12 4.56 -18.11
CA LEU A 1 6.41 5.39 -16.97
C LEU A 1 5.46 5.01 -15.83
N LEU A 2 5.98 4.80 -14.61
CA LEU A 2 5.23 4.65 -13.38
C LEU A 2 5.58 5.82 -12.47
N ILE A 3 4.57 6.54 -12.00
CA ILE A 3 4.71 7.70 -11.13
C ILE A 3 4.23 7.29 -9.75
N GLU A 4 5.09 7.47 -8.75
CA GLU A 4 4.83 7.06 -7.37
C GLU A 4 5.09 8.24 -6.41
N GLN A 5 4.14 8.47 -5.53
CA GLN A 5 4.24 9.57 -4.57
C GLN A 5 5.23 9.30 -3.44
N GLU A 6 5.45 8.03 -3.12
CA GLU A 6 6.37 7.60 -2.09
C GLU A 6 7.77 7.35 -2.65
N ASN A 7 8.70 6.99 -1.80
CA ASN A 7 10.07 6.64 -2.19
C ASN A 7 10.24 5.14 -2.53
N CYS A 8 9.15 4.40 -2.60
CA CYS A 8 9.12 2.98 -2.96
C CYS A 8 7.76 2.58 -3.52
N LEU A 9 7.73 1.54 -4.34
CA LEU A 9 6.49 0.97 -4.86
C LEU A 9 5.73 0.16 -3.79
N GLY A 10 4.42 -0.03 -4.00
CA GLY A 10 3.60 -0.96 -3.22
C GLY A 10 2.62 -0.32 -2.26
N GLY A 11 2.69 0.98 -2.03
CA GLY A 11 1.74 1.71 -1.19
C GLY A 11 1.53 1.04 0.17
N MET A 12 0.31 0.56 0.45
CA MET A 12 -0.02 -0.10 1.73
C MET A 12 0.84 -1.32 2.03
N TRP A 13 1.30 -2.05 1.02
CA TRP A 13 2.14 -3.23 1.18
C TRP A 13 3.56 -2.91 1.66
N THR A 14 4.01 -1.69 1.50
CA THR A 14 5.39 -1.26 1.76
C THR A 14 5.43 -0.08 2.72
N SER A 15 5.27 1.15 2.25
CA SER A 15 5.26 2.35 3.10
C SER A 15 4.12 2.34 4.12
N GLY A 16 2.98 1.74 3.79
CA GLY A 16 1.85 1.58 4.71
C GLY A 16 1.99 0.46 5.74
N LEU A 17 3.07 -0.34 5.67
CA LEU A 17 3.41 -1.42 6.61
C LEU A 17 2.37 -2.56 6.74
N LEU A 18 1.41 -2.66 5.82
CA LEU A 18 0.43 -3.75 5.80
C LEU A 18 1.04 -5.00 5.16
N SER A 19 1.71 -5.82 5.94
CA SER A 19 2.44 -6.98 5.45
C SER A 19 1.61 -8.24 5.15
N PRO A 20 0.41 -8.47 5.68
CA PRO A 20 -0.34 -9.68 5.34
C PRO A 20 -0.83 -9.68 3.90
N LEU A 21 -0.58 -10.79 3.18
CA LEU A 21 -1.17 -11.10 1.88
C LEU A 21 -2.24 -12.16 2.05
N PHE A 22 -3.49 -11.71 2.09
CA PHE A 22 -4.62 -12.63 2.14
C PHE A 22 -4.84 -13.30 0.79
N ASP A 23 -5.22 -14.60 0.83
CA ASP A 23 -5.52 -15.40 -0.35
C ASP A 23 -4.37 -15.46 -1.38
N ALA A 24 -3.13 -15.44 -0.93
CA ALA A 24 -1.95 -15.52 -1.79
C ALA A 24 -1.62 -16.94 -2.27
N HIS A 25 -2.11 -17.96 -1.56
CA HIS A 25 -1.82 -19.36 -1.86
C HIS A 25 -2.63 -19.85 -3.06
N ASN A 26 -2.06 -20.80 -3.80
CA ASN A 26 -2.68 -21.42 -4.99
C ASN A 26 -3.00 -20.43 -6.13
N LYS A 27 -2.36 -19.28 -6.15
CA LYS A 27 -2.45 -18.31 -7.25
C LYS A 27 -1.38 -18.58 -8.32
N THR A 28 -1.62 -18.03 -9.50
CA THR A 28 -0.69 -18.07 -10.63
C THR A 28 -0.18 -16.66 -10.95
N GLY A 29 0.68 -16.53 -11.97
CA GLY A 29 1.20 -15.23 -12.42
C GLY A 29 2.04 -14.54 -11.36
N ILE A 30 1.99 -13.22 -11.34
CA ILE A 30 2.78 -12.35 -10.44
C ILE A 30 2.64 -12.73 -8.96
N MET A 31 1.45 -13.12 -8.51
CA MET A 31 1.27 -13.50 -7.11
C MET A 31 2.08 -14.75 -6.75
N LYS A 32 2.12 -15.75 -7.65
CA LYS A 32 2.96 -16.92 -7.45
C LYS A 32 4.44 -16.57 -7.42
N GLU A 33 4.90 -15.75 -8.38
CA GLU A 33 6.29 -15.31 -8.43
C GLU A 33 6.69 -14.57 -7.16
N LEU A 34 5.82 -13.70 -6.65
CA LEU A 34 6.03 -12.98 -5.40
C LEU A 34 6.17 -13.92 -4.20
N VAL A 35 5.26 -14.88 -4.04
CA VAL A 35 5.29 -15.83 -2.93
C VAL A 35 6.52 -16.73 -3.01
N ASP A 36 6.87 -17.19 -4.21
CA ASP A 36 8.05 -18.02 -4.46
C ASP A 36 9.35 -17.26 -4.11
N ASP A 37 9.47 -16.00 -4.54
CA ASP A 37 10.66 -15.18 -4.28
C ASP A 37 10.80 -14.85 -2.80
N LEU A 38 9.73 -14.41 -2.15
CA LEU A 38 9.72 -14.15 -0.71
C LEU A 38 10.08 -15.42 0.11
N THR A 39 9.59 -16.58 -0.34
CA THR A 39 9.89 -17.87 0.30
C THR A 39 11.38 -18.23 0.14
N ALA A 40 11.92 -18.10 -1.08
CA ALA A 40 13.32 -18.39 -1.38
C ALA A 40 14.28 -17.48 -0.59
N LYS A 41 13.87 -16.25 -0.31
CA LYS A 41 14.64 -15.27 0.49
C LYS A 41 14.38 -15.36 2.00
N ASN A 42 13.59 -16.33 2.44
CA ASN A 42 13.14 -16.46 3.84
C ASN A 42 12.50 -15.17 4.37
N ALA A 43 11.81 -14.46 3.51
CA ALA A 43 11.12 -13.19 3.78
C ALA A 43 9.60 -13.34 3.87
N TRP A 44 9.09 -14.58 3.69
CA TRP A 44 7.70 -14.98 3.76
C TRP A 44 7.45 -15.88 4.97
N GLY A 45 6.25 -15.82 5.53
CA GLY A 45 5.82 -16.75 6.58
C GLY A 45 5.72 -16.14 7.98
N GLY A 46 5.72 -14.84 8.10
CA GLY A 46 5.51 -14.14 9.38
C GLY A 46 4.13 -14.41 10.01
N PHE A 47 3.51 -13.41 10.60
CA PHE A 47 2.22 -13.52 11.29
C PHE A 47 1.22 -14.39 10.49
N TRP A 48 0.73 -15.48 11.10
CA TRP A 48 -0.12 -16.51 10.48
C TRP A 48 0.40 -17.09 9.15
N GLN A 49 1.70 -16.99 8.90
CA GLN A 49 2.33 -17.43 7.65
C GLN A 49 1.78 -16.74 6.38
N ILE A 50 1.28 -15.54 6.53
CA ILE A 50 0.77 -14.72 5.43
C ILE A 50 1.44 -13.35 5.36
N SER A 51 2.33 -13.05 6.31
CA SER A 51 3.07 -11.79 6.34
C SER A 51 4.45 -11.96 5.72
N TYR A 52 4.99 -10.85 5.26
CA TYR A 52 6.33 -10.78 4.66
C TYR A 52 7.13 -9.63 5.26
N ILE A 53 8.42 -9.61 4.99
CA ILE A 53 9.31 -8.51 5.35
C ILE A 53 9.16 -7.40 4.30
N GLN A 54 8.66 -6.22 4.69
CA GLN A 54 8.31 -5.13 3.79
C GLN A 54 9.49 -4.64 2.95
N GLU A 55 10.70 -4.66 3.49
CA GLU A 55 11.90 -4.24 2.75
C GLU A 55 12.19 -5.16 1.55
N TYR A 56 11.91 -6.46 1.67
CA TYR A 56 11.99 -7.36 0.52
C TYR A 56 10.90 -7.11 -0.51
N MET A 57 9.69 -6.76 -0.05
CA MET A 57 8.61 -6.40 -0.97
C MET A 57 8.95 -5.15 -1.80
N LYS A 58 9.53 -4.12 -1.18
CA LYS A 58 9.99 -2.93 -1.89
C LYS A 58 10.96 -3.31 -3.01
N HIS A 59 11.96 -4.12 -2.68
CA HIS A 59 12.96 -4.57 -3.64
C HIS A 59 12.35 -5.42 -4.76
N PHE A 60 11.48 -6.37 -4.42
CA PHE A 60 10.80 -7.22 -5.39
C PHE A 60 10.00 -6.39 -6.40
N LEU A 61 9.18 -5.45 -5.94
CA LEU A 61 8.34 -4.63 -6.81
C LEU A 61 9.17 -3.73 -7.73
N GLU A 62 10.24 -3.13 -7.22
CA GLU A 62 11.14 -2.31 -8.00
C GLU A 62 11.87 -3.14 -9.06
N GLU A 63 12.44 -4.28 -8.69
CA GLU A 63 13.12 -5.19 -9.62
C GLU A 63 12.18 -5.66 -10.72
N LYS A 64 10.94 -6.01 -10.39
CA LYS A 64 9.91 -6.40 -11.36
C LYS A 64 9.60 -5.29 -12.35
N ALA A 65 9.40 -4.06 -11.86
CA ALA A 65 9.12 -2.93 -12.72
C ALA A 65 10.30 -2.61 -13.65
N LEU A 66 11.51 -2.56 -13.12
CA LEU A 66 12.72 -2.27 -13.90
C LEU A 66 13.01 -3.37 -14.90
N SER A 67 12.88 -4.64 -14.54
CA SER A 67 13.10 -5.76 -15.47
C SER A 67 12.07 -5.81 -16.61
N ALA A 68 10.88 -5.25 -16.38
CA ALA A 68 9.87 -5.05 -17.41
C ALA A 68 10.09 -3.78 -18.26
N GLY A 69 11.20 -3.06 -18.05
CA GLY A 69 11.53 -1.84 -18.79
C GLY A 69 10.70 -0.61 -18.37
N VAL A 70 10.09 -0.64 -17.18
CA VAL A 70 9.33 0.51 -16.67
C VAL A 70 10.29 1.58 -16.16
N THR A 71 10.08 2.82 -16.57
CA THR A 71 10.74 3.98 -15.97
C THR A 71 10.01 4.35 -14.69
N LEU A 72 10.73 4.48 -13.57
CA LEU A 72 10.17 4.84 -12.27
C LEU A 72 10.44 6.32 -11.97
N LEU A 73 9.42 7.01 -11.47
CA LEU A 73 9.48 8.40 -11.02
C LEU A 73 8.90 8.47 -9.61
N TYR A 74 9.77 8.45 -8.63
CA TYR A 74 9.44 8.50 -7.20
C TYR A 74 9.23 9.91 -6.68
N GLU A 75 8.69 10.02 -5.47
CA GLU A 75 8.46 11.29 -4.75
C GLU A 75 7.72 12.32 -5.60
N THR A 76 6.84 11.82 -6.48
CA THR A 76 6.12 12.62 -7.46
C THR A 76 4.62 12.39 -7.31
N LYS A 77 3.92 13.40 -6.86
CA LYS A 77 2.48 13.33 -6.56
C LYS A 77 1.65 13.69 -7.78
N TYR A 78 0.54 12.99 -7.95
CA TYR A 78 -0.53 13.39 -8.84
C TYR A 78 -1.02 14.80 -8.46
N ALA A 79 -1.21 15.67 -9.44
CA ALA A 79 -1.63 17.06 -9.26
C ALA A 79 -2.83 17.45 -10.11
N GLY A 80 -3.23 16.60 -11.07
CA GLY A 80 -4.39 16.86 -11.90
C GLY A 80 -4.37 16.09 -13.21
N VAL A 81 -5.46 16.15 -13.96
CA VAL A 81 -5.64 15.46 -15.24
C VAL A 81 -6.09 16.44 -16.31
N GLN A 82 -5.65 16.22 -17.53
CA GLN A 82 -6.17 16.91 -18.69
C GLN A 82 -7.15 16.00 -19.44
N VAL A 83 -8.39 16.44 -19.53
CA VAL A 83 -9.44 15.77 -20.31
C VAL A 83 -9.83 16.67 -21.48
N LYS A 84 -9.91 16.08 -22.67
CA LYS A 84 -10.38 16.73 -23.88
C LYS A 84 -11.37 15.82 -24.60
N ASP A 85 -12.53 16.35 -24.92
CA ASP A 85 -13.59 15.63 -25.63
C ASP A 85 -13.91 14.24 -25.00
N GLY A 86 -13.91 14.17 -23.65
CA GLY A 86 -14.16 12.93 -22.90
C GLY A 86 -12.97 11.95 -22.87
N THR A 87 -11.82 12.34 -23.40
CA THR A 87 -10.62 11.52 -23.43
C THR A 87 -9.53 12.10 -22.52
N VAL A 88 -8.95 11.29 -21.67
CA VAL A 88 -7.79 11.67 -20.86
C VAL A 88 -6.56 11.74 -21.75
N GLU A 89 -5.95 12.90 -21.88
CA GLU A 89 -4.76 13.14 -22.70
C GLU A 89 -3.45 13.00 -21.90
N GLY A 90 -3.48 13.28 -20.61
CA GLY A 90 -2.29 13.25 -19.76
C GLY A 90 -2.58 13.69 -18.34
N VAL A 91 -1.53 13.72 -17.54
CA VAL A 91 -1.59 14.03 -16.11
C VAL A 91 -0.60 15.12 -15.74
N PHE A 92 -0.98 15.95 -14.80
CA PHE A 92 -0.09 16.86 -14.10
C PHE A 92 0.42 16.20 -12.85
N VAL A 93 1.69 16.34 -12.61
CA VAL A 93 2.36 15.82 -11.41
C VAL A 93 3.24 16.88 -10.79
N ARG A 94 3.53 16.75 -9.50
CA ARG A 94 4.37 17.71 -8.76
C ARG A 94 5.40 16.99 -7.91
N ASN A 95 6.62 17.46 -7.99
CA ASN A 95 7.75 17.05 -7.15
C ASN A 95 8.59 18.27 -6.75
N VAL A 96 9.81 18.04 -6.25
CA VAL A 96 10.73 19.10 -5.83
C VAL A 96 11.18 20.02 -6.96
N GLU A 97 11.12 19.56 -8.20
CA GLU A 97 11.48 20.33 -9.40
C GLU A 97 10.33 21.22 -9.90
N GLY A 98 9.12 20.99 -9.34
CA GLY A 98 7.92 21.75 -9.71
C GLY A 98 6.84 20.88 -10.33
N GLU A 99 6.01 21.49 -11.16
CA GLU A 99 4.90 20.81 -11.83
C GLU A 99 5.30 20.44 -13.27
N THR A 100 4.99 19.21 -13.65
CA THR A 100 5.28 18.66 -14.97
C THR A 100 4.03 17.98 -15.53
N TYR A 101 3.83 18.10 -16.84
CA TYR A 101 2.76 17.42 -17.57
C TYR A 101 3.31 16.21 -18.32
N TYR A 102 2.70 15.04 -18.12
CA TYR A 102 2.99 13.80 -18.85
C TYR A 102 1.81 13.41 -19.73
N LYS A 103 2.05 13.33 -21.02
CA LYS A 103 1.08 12.84 -22.00
C LYS A 103 1.17 11.32 -22.11
N GLY A 104 0.01 10.65 -22.19
CA GLY A 104 -0.06 9.20 -22.35
C GLY A 104 -1.16 8.76 -23.30
N THR A 105 -0.91 7.73 -24.11
CA THR A 105 -1.93 7.10 -24.95
C THR A 105 -2.86 6.22 -24.11
N ILE A 106 -2.30 5.56 -23.10
CA ILE A 106 -3.02 4.77 -22.11
C ILE A 106 -2.58 5.26 -20.74
N ILE A 107 -3.52 5.57 -19.88
CA ILE A 107 -3.27 6.04 -18.53
C ILE A 107 -4.00 5.11 -17.58
N ILE A 108 -3.27 4.58 -16.59
CA ILE A 108 -3.80 3.67 -15.58
C ILE A 108 -3.81 4.43 -14.25
N ASP A 109 -4.98 4.58 -13.65
CA ASP A 109 -5.11 5.10 -12.29
C ASP A 109 -4.81 3.98 -11.29
N ALA A 110 -3.69 4.12 -10.59
CA ALA A 110 -3.27 3.24 -9.51
C ALA A 110 -3.06 4.02 -8.20
N THR A 111 -3.75 5.16 -8.04
CA THR A 111 -3.62 6.04 -6.86
C THR A 111 -4.17 5.42 -5.57
N GLY A 112 -4.88 4.31 -5.66
CA GLY A 112 -5.55 3.65 -4.53
C GLY A 112 -6.94 4.21 -4.24
N ASP A 113 -7.11 5.52 -4.35
CA ASP A 113 -8.38 6.22 -4.07
C ASP A 113 -9.07 6.77 -5.34
N ALA A 114 -8.63 6.32 -6.52
CA ALA A 114 -9.18 6.72 -7.82
C ALA A 114 -9.17 8.25 -8.06
N HIS A 115 -8.15 8.95 -7.59
CA HIS A 115 -8.06 10.40 -7.71
C HIS A 115 -8.12 10.88 -9.16
N LEU A 116 -7.34 10.25 -10.04
CA LEU A 116 -7.31 10.59 -11.46
C LEU A 116 -8.65 10.27 -12.14
N ALA A 117 -9.21 9.11 -11.86
CA ALA A 117 -10.49 8.70 -12.44
C ALA A 117 -11.63 9.64 -12.01
N SER A 118 -11.65 10.03 -10.73
CA SER A 118 -12.62 11.01 -10.20
C SER A 118 -12.48 12.36 -10.89
N ASP A 119 -11.26 12.90 -10.99
CA ASP A 119 -11.01 14.20 -11.63
C ASP A 119 -11.30 14.16 -13.14
N ALA A 120 -11.15 12.98 -13.77
CA ALA A 120 -11.52 12.76 -15.16
C ALA A 120 -13.03 12.64 -15.40
N GLY A 121 -13.86 12.68 -14.34
CA GLY A 121 -15.30 12.62 -14.40
C GLY A 121 -15.88 11.21 -14.41
N ALA A 122 -15.11 10.18 -14.07
CA ALA A 122 -15.62 8.83 -13.90
C ALA A 122 -16.59 8.77 -12.71
N GLN A 123 -17.60 7.91 -12.80
CA GLN A 123 -18.47 7.64 -11.66
C GLN A 123 -17.73 6.81 -10.61
N TRP A 124 -17.87 7.20 -9.37
CA TRP A 124 -17.24 6.52 -8.24
C TRP A 124 -18.18 6.44 -7.04
N VAL A 125 -17.92 5.51 -6.14
CA VAL A 125 -18.62 5.36 -4.87
C VAL A 125 -17.59 5.30 -3.73
N MET A 126 -17.95 5.79 -2.55
CA MET A 126 -17.14 5.74 -1.36
C MET A 126 -18.00 5.31 -0.17
N GLY A 127 -17.54 4.30 0.55
CA GLY A 127 -18.28 3.75 1.68
C GLY A 127 -19.48 2.90 1.29
N ASP A 128 -20.27 2.56 2.30
CA ASP A 128 -21.55 1.89 2.16
C ASP A 128 -22.68 2.88 1.79
N GLU A 129 -23.92 2.41 1.76
CA GLU A 129 -25.11 3.24 1.49
C GLU A 129 -25.33 4.39 2.48
N ASN A 130 -24.68 4.35 3.65
CA ASN A 130 -24.72 5.39 4.68
C ASN A 130 -23.46 6.26 4.67
N GLY A 131 -22.54 6.03 3.74
CA GLY A 131 -21.27 6.74 3.63
C GLY A 131 -20.19 6.26 4.61
N ASN A 132 -20.38 5.12 5.28
CA ASN A 132 -19.38 4.57 6.19
C ASN A 132 -18.28 3.88 5.41
N CYS A 133 -17.05 4.31 5.61
CA CYS A 133 -15.86 3.66 5.08
C CYS A 133 -15.32 2.61 6.05
N GLN A 134 -14.35 1.82 5.60
CA GLN A 134 -13.61 0.91 6.48
C GLN A 134 -12.89 1.70 7.58
N SER A 135 -12.75 1.09 8.74
CA SER A 135 -12.01 1.67 9.86
C SER A 135 -10.56 1.97 9.48
N MET A 136 -10.07 3.13 9.89
CA MET A 136 -8.68 3.49 9.73
C MET A 136 -7.80 2.69 10.71
N THR A 137 -6.63 2.30 10.25
CA THR A 137 -5.63 1.60 11.06
C THR A 137 -4.30 2.33 10.97
N LEU A 138 -3.71 2.66 12.12
CA LEU A 138 -2.34 3.14 12.18
C LEU A 138 -1.40 1.95 12.39
N MET A 139 -0.52 1.70 11.42
CA MET A 139 0.52 0.70 11.53
C MET A 139 1.87 1.35 11.81
N PHE A 140 2.66 0.73 12.68
CA PHE A 140 3.99 1.21 13.02
C PHE A 140 4.86 0.04 13.47
N LEU A 141 6.18 0.20 13.32
CA LEU A 141 7.17 -0.76 13.78
C LEU A 141 7.57 -0.43 15.21
N VAL A 142 7.64 -1.46 16.04
CA VAL A 142 8.12 -1.34 17.42
C VAL A 142 9.36 -2.19 17.59
N GLY A 143 10.44 -1.58 18.05
CA GLY A 143 11.69 -2.26 18.40
C GLY A 143 11.87 -2.46 19.90
N GLY A 144 12.86 -3.29 20.27
CA GLY A 144 13.23 -3.51 21.68
C GLY A 144 12.23 -4.31 22.51
N ILE A 145 11.27 -5.00 21.87
CA ILE A 145 10.30 -5.84 22.57
C ILE A 145 10.98 -7.13 23.02
N PRO A 146 10.88 -7.48 24.33
CA PRO A 146 11.38 -8.78 24.83
C PRO A 146 10.75 -9.96 24.07
N GLU A 147 11.55 -11.01 23.83
CA GLU A 147 11.14 -12.17 23.02
C GLU A 147 9.80 -12.78 23.44
N LYS A 148 9.54 -12.87 24.74
CA LYS A 148 8.29 -13.40 25.29
C LYS A 148 7.01 -12.64 24.85
N TYR A 149 7.14 -11.42 24.33
CA TYR A 149 6.01 -10.60 23.87
C TYR A 149 5.94 -10.43 22.35
N LYS A 150 6.83 -11.10 21.60
CA LYS A 150 6.80 -11.05 20.13
C LYS A 150 5.69 -11.89 19.52
N ASP A 151 5.14 -12.85 20.29
CA ASP A 151 3.93 -13.54 19.89
C ASP A 151 2.72 -12.57 19.94
N GLY A 152 2.04 -12.43 18.83
CA GLY A 152 0.91 -11.48 18.70
C GLY A 152 -0.24 -11.80 19.64
N PHE A 153 -0.47 -13.08 19.97
CA PHE A 153 -1.50 -13.48 20.91
C PHE A 153 -1.15 -13.10 22.34
N VAL A 154 0.10 -13.30 22.74
CA VAL A 154 0.62 -12.88 24.05
C VAL A 154 0.56 -11.35 24.20
N MET A 155 0.96 -10.64 23.14
CA MET A 155 0.87 -9.18 23.12
C MET A 155 -0.57 -8.69 23.27
N TYR A 156 -1.50 -9.31 22.57
CA TYR A 156 -2.93 -8.98 22.70
C TYR A 156 -3.43 -9.14 24.13
N GLN A 157 -3.11 -10.26 24.80
CA GLN A 157 -3.48 -10.48 26.20
C GLN A 157 -2.93 -9.38 27.15
N VAL A 158 -1.65 -9.01 26.95
CA VAL A 158 -1.01 -7.94 27.74
C VAL A 158 -1.72 -6.60 27.54
N LEU A 159 -2.12 -6.29 26.31
CA LEU A 159 -2.88 -5.07 26.00
C LEU A 159 -4.28 -5.08 26.64
N GLU A 160 -4.98 -6.20 26.58
CA GLU A 160 -6.30 -6.36 27.25
C GLU A 160 -6.19 -6.19 28.78
N GLU A 161 -5.19 -6.77 29.41
CA GLU A 161 -4.94 -6.59 30.83
C GLU A 161 -4.60 -5.14 31.19
N ALA A 162 -3.81 -4.47 30.37
CA ALA A 162 -3.48 -3.07 30.56
C ALA A 162 -4.73 -2.19 30.43
N TYR A 163 -5.57 -2.47 29.43
CA TYR A 163 -6.83 -1.79 29.23
C TYR A 163 -7.77 -1.96 30.44
N ALA A 164 -7.92 -3.18 30.97
CA ALA A 164 -8.71 -3.49 32.15
C ALA A 164 -8.22 -2.73 33.40
N LYS A 165 -6.93 -2.41 33.49
CA LYS A 165 -6.30 -1.58 34.54
C LYS A 165 -6.43 -0.08 34.30
N GLY A 166 -7.15 0.34 33.27
CA GLY A 166 -7.36 1.75 32.92
C GLY A 166 -6.18 2.40 32.18
N ILE A 167 -5.19 1.63 31.76
CA ILE A 167 -4.12 2.10 30.89
C ILE A 167 -4.72 2.22 29.49
N ARG A 168 -4.91 3.45 29.03
CA ARG A 168 -5.43 3.73 27.70
C ARG A 168 -4.29 3.61 26.69
N HIS A 169 -4.32 2.61 25.85
CA HIS A 169 -3.60 2.58 24.60
C HIS A 169 -4.55 3.10 23.50
N PHE A 170 -4.02 3.62 22.44
CA PHE A 170 -4.82 4.16 21.34
C PHE A 170 -5.64 3.05 20.68
N THR A 171 -6.85 2.86 21.13
CA THR A 171 -7.88 2.17 20.36
C THR A 171 -8.66 3.27 19.65
N LEU A 172 -8.44 3.44 18.37
CA LEU A 172 -9.35 4.21 17.53
C LEU A 172 -10.59 3.33 17.33
N GLU A 173 -11.59 3.46 18.21
CA GLU A 173 -12.94 3.05 17.84
C GLU A 173 -13.45 4.08 16.84
N VAL A 174 -13.41 3.72 15.57
CA VAL A 174 -14.16 4.43 14.54
C VAL A 174 -15.58 3.86 14.60
N ARG A 175 -16.51 4.66 15.10
CA ARG A 175 -17.94 4.41 14.96
C ARG A 175 -18.41 4.81 13.58
#